data_d67d6c1460300b6d4099c7da9be6994a
#
_entry.id   d67d6c1460300b6d4099c7da9be6994a
#
_cell.length_a   1.000
_cell.length_b   1.000
_cell.length_c   1.000
_cell.angle_alpha   90.00
_cell.angle_beta   90.00
_cell.angle_gamma   90.00
#
_symmetry.space_group_name_H-M   'P 1'
#
loop_
_entity.id
_entity.type
_entity.pdbx_description
1 polymer ?
#
loop_
_entity_poly.entity_id
_entity_poly.type
_entity_poly.pdbx_seq_one_letter_code
_entity_poly.pdbx_strand_id
1 'polypeptide(L)'
;MICGQLESDHRLSKYSLRDEKVKKTILKATGISKSFSHVPILKNVDFELDSAETHILMGENGAGKSTLMKIITGVYQQDKGNIYLDDGKGNLEEIAFSNPKMALEKGISMVFQEFNLMENMTIAENIFMGYEPVKKGLIDWNKMNQDALKWMEMVEIDAPPTELVENLSTAQKQCVEIAKCLSHNAKIIILDEPTSSLSEREVRTLFKLIAKLKKEGISIIYISHRMEEIFEIGDRVTVFRDGEKIDTLNIKDTTEQKLIQLMIGREFKENYSEYKIDENREIVLEAENVITSKYKDPISFKAYKGEITGI
;
A
#
# COMPACT_ATOMS: atom_id res chain seq x y z
N MET A 1 -27.59 -61.24 20.91
CA MET A 1 -27.63 -60.48 22.17
C MET A 1 -26.45 -59.51 22.13
N ILE A 2 -26.75 -58.29 21.70
CA ILE A 2 -26.87 -57.08 22.53
C ILE A 2 -25.53 -56.67 23.12
N CYS A 3 -25.06 -55.61 22.65
CA CYS A 3 -24.85 -54.27 23.13
C CYS A 3 -23.41 -53.83 23.00
N GLY A 4 -23.16 -52.74 22.34
CA GLY A 4 -21.87 -52.07 22.23
C GLY A 4 -21.97 -50.91 21.26
N GLN A 5 -22.93 -50.02 21.48
CA GLN A 5 -23.04 -48.73 20.81
C GLN A 5 -22.35 -47.64 21.65
N LEU A 6 -21.83 -46.63 20.94
CA LEU A 6 -21.60 -45.29 21.45
C LEU A 6 -20.28 -45.02 22.19
N GLU A 7 -19.21 -44.84 21.44
CA GLU A 7 -18.11 -43.95 21.84
C GLU A 7 -17.39 -43.41 20.57
N SER A 8 -18.07 -42.54 19.85
CA SER A 8 -17.44 -41.80 18.74
C SER A 8 -18.11 -40.44 18.50
N ASP A 9 -18.07 -39.60 19.52
CA ASP A 9 -18.55 -38.20 19.31
C ASP A 9 -17.96 -37.17 20.28
N HIS A 10 -16.68 -37.31 20.65
CA HIS A 10 -16.04 -36.30 21.50
C HIS A 10 -14.70 -35.79 20.99
N ARG A 11 -14.40 -35.91 19.69
CA ARG A 11 -13.13 -35.34 19.12
C ARG A 11 -13.31 -34.24 18.07
N LEU A 12 -14.51 -33.77 17.81
CA LEU A 12 -14.77 -32.73 16.82
C LEU A 12 -15.08 -31.32 17.37
N SER A 13 -14.97 -31.12 18.70
CA SER A 13 -15.27 -29.81 19.30
C SER A 13 -14.04 -29.00 19.77
N LYS A 14 -12.82 -29.38 19.35
CA LYS A 14 -11.58 -28.70 19.77
C LYS A 14 -10.92 -27.82 18.68
N TYR A 15 -11.55 -27.62 17.55
CA TYR A 15 -11.01 -26.78 16.46
C TYR A 15 -11.91 -25.61 16.09
N SER A 16 -12.55 -24.99 17.04
CA SER A 16 -13.40 -23.83 16.79
C SER A 16 -13.39 -22.88 17.98
N LEU A 17 -12.27 -22.27 18.21
CA LEU A 17 -12.11 -20.97 18.88
C LEU A 17 -10.66 -20.54 18.59
N ARG A 18 -10.38 -20.11 17.36
CA ARG A 18 -9.27 -19.18 17.17
C ARG A 18 -9.68 -17.93 17.91
N ASP A 19 -8.95 -17.62 18.98
CA ASP A 19 -9.01 -16.33 19.66
C ASP A 19 -8.97 -15.24 18.58
N GLU A 20 -10.10 -14.61 18.31
CA GLU A 20 -10.12 -13.28 17.71
C GLU A 20 -9.41 -12.38 18.74
N LYS A 21 -8.09 -12.27 18.61
CA LYS A 21 -7.35 -11.25 19.33
C LYS A 21 -8.06 -9.93 19.01
N VAL A 22 -8.66 -9.35 20.03
CA VAL A 22 -9.27 -8.03 19.92
C VAL A 22 -8.21 -7.12 19.28
N LYS A 23 -8.44 -6.74 18.02
CA LYS A 23 -7.53 -5.85 17.30
C LYS A 23 -7.49 -4.54 18.07
N LYS A 24 -6.29 -4.10 18.40
CA LYS A 24 -6.06 -2.92 19.22
C LYS A 24 -5.64 -1.78 18.30
N THR A 25 -6.27 -0.65 18.42
CA THR A 25 -5.87 0.57 17.71
C THR A 25 -4.47 1.00 18.18
N ILE A 26 -3.55 1.14 17.24
CA ILE A 26 -2.16 1.54 17.49
C ILE A 26 -1.83 2.94 17.00
N LEU A 27 -2.59 3.45 16.03
CA LEU A 27 -2.48 4.82 15.51
C LEU A 27 -3.89 5.39 15.38
N LYS A 28 -4.07 6.62 15.85
CA LYS A 28 -5.32 7.35 15.72
C LYS A 28 -5.03 8.81 15.37
N ALA A 29 -5.66 9.31 14.33
CA ALA A 29 -5.68 10.72 13.97
C ALA A 29 -7.11 11.24 14.14
N THR A 30 -7.28 12.40 14.76
CA THR A 30 -8.60 12.99 15.03
C THR A 30 -8.65 14.43 14.57
N GLY A 31 -9.67 14.78 13.80
CA GLY A 31 -9.96 16.14 13.38
C GLY A 31 -8.88 16.78 12.50
N ILE A 32 -8.09 15.96 11.79
CA ILE A 32 -6.95 16.46 11.00
C ILE A 32 -7.44 17.37 9.89
N SER A 33 -6.93 18.61 9.90
CA SER A 33 -7.17 19.58 8.85
C SER A 33 -5.85 20.14 8.33
N LYS A 34 -5.78 20.36 7.01
CA LYS A 34 -4.59 20.90 6.35
C LYS A 34 -4.97 21.72 5.13
N SER A 35 -4.36 22.91 5.02
CA SER A 35 -4.49 23.77 3.85
C SER A 35 -3.12 24.13 3.29
N PHE A 36 -3.03 24.32 1.99
CA PHE A 36 -1.87 24.91 1.31
C PHE A 36 -2.31 26.16 0.55
N SER A 37 -1.66 27.29 0.78
CA SER A 37 -1.99 28.58 0.15
C SER A 37 -3.50 28.89 0.21
N HIS A 38 -4.12 28.65 1.39
CA HIS A 38 -5.56 28.82 1.66
C HIS A 38 -6.50 27.81 0.98
N VAL A 39 -5.98 26.85 0.22
CA VAL A 39 -6.79 25.76 -0.35
C VAL A 39 -6.87 24.62 0.65
N PRO A 40 -8.06 24.26 1.17
CA PRO A 40 -8.21 23.15 2.09
C PRO A 40 -8.03 21.81 1.37
N ILE A 41 -7.07 21.02 1.83
CA ILE A 41 -6.77 19.68 1.30
C ILE A 41 -7.33 18.58 2.21
N LEU A 42 -7.29 18.78 3.54
CA LEU A 42 -7.92 17.89 4.50
C LEU A 42 -8.88 18.70 5.37
N LYS A 43 -10.09 18.16 5.58
CA LYS A 43 -11.18 18.82 6.26
C LYS A 43 -11.70 17.94 7.38
N ASN A 44 -11.18 18.13 8.62
CA ASN A 44 -11.64 17.43 9.82
C ASN A 44 -11.63 15.90 9.68
N VAL A 45 -10.51 15.35 9.24
CA VAL A 45 -10.36 13.92 8.94
C VAL A 45 -10.01 13.13 10.18
N ASP A 46 -10.73 12.02 10.42
CA ASP A 46 -10.40 11.00 11.40
C ASP A 46 -9.87 9.75 10.70
N PHE A 47 -8.86 9.13 11.28
CA PHE A 47 -8.28 7.87 10.78
C PHE A 47 -7.80 7.01 11.95
N GLU A 48 -7.99 5.69 11.85
CA GLU A 48 -7.52 4.73 12.85
C GLU A 48 -6.89 3.52 12.19
N LEU A 49 -5.79 3.04 12.77
CA LEU A 49 -5.09 1.83 12.34
C LEU A 49 -5.01 0.87 13.51
N ASP A 50 -5.38 -0.38 13.29
CA ASP A 50 -5.27 -1.44 14.28
C ASP A 50 -3.96 -2.22 14.15
N SER A 51 -3.61 -2.96 15.19
CA SER A 51 -2.40 -3.79 15.21
C SER A 51 -2.50 -4.93 14.19
N ALA A 52 -1.41 -5.19 13.48
CA ALA A 52 -1.26 -6.29 12.52
C ALA A 52 -2.38 -6.34 11.47
N GLU A 53 -2.86 -5.18 11.00
CA GLU A 53 -3.81 -5.08 9.89
C GLU A 53 -3.17 -4.48 8.65
N THR A 54 -3.76 -4.79 7.50
CA THR A 54 -3.59 -4.03 6.27
C THR A 54 -4.79 -3.12 6.09
N HIS A 55 -4.61 -1.82 6.38
CA HIS A 55 -5.63 -0.82 6.23
C HIS A 55 -5.48 -0.11 4.88
N ILE A 56 -6.46 -0.26 4.03
CA ILE A 56 -6.47 0.36 2.71
C ILE A 56 -6.92 1.82 2.82
N LEU A 57 -6.21 2.72 2.16
CA LEU A 57 -6.61 4.11 2.00
C LEU A 57 -6.94 4.37 0.54
N MET A 58 -8.23 4.51 0.24
CA MET A 58 -8.77 4.60 -1.11
C MET A 58 -9.37 5.98 -1.39
N GLY A 59 -9.38 6.41 -2.65
CA GLY A 59 -10.00 7.66 -3.12
C GLY A 59 -9.37 8.16 -4.41
N GLU A 60 -9.97 9.13 -5.05
CA GLU A 60 -9.45 9.75 -6.27
C GLU A 60 -8.12 10.47 -6.04
N ASN A 61 -7.41 10.77 -7.12
CA ASN A 61 -6.21 11.60 -7.06
C ASN A 61 -6.58 13.00 -6.55
N GLY A 62 -5.79 13.52 -5.60
CA GLY A 62 -6.12 14.79 -4.96
C GLY A 62 -7.08 14.71 -3.77
N ALA A 63 -7.64 13.55 -3.43
CA ALA A 63 -8.56 13.39 -2.29
C ALA A 63 -7.92 13.59 -0.91
N GLY A 64 -6.60 13.81 -0.81
CA GLY A 64 -5.91 14.11 0.44
C GLY A 64 -5.17 12.92 1.08
N LYS A 65 -5.22 11.72 0.49
CA LYS A 65 -4.61 10.49 1.05
C LYS A 65 -3.14 10.66 1.40
N SER A 66 -2.31 10.98 0.42
CA SER A 66 -0.85 11.17 0.61
C SER A 66 -0.54 12.36 1.51
N THR A 67 -1.43 13.38 1.58
CA THR A 67 -1.28 14.51 2.52
C THR A 67 -1.45 14.04 3.96
N LEU A 68 -2.47 13.22 4.25
CA LEU A 68 -2.65 12.64 5.58
C LEU A 68 -1.44 11.78 5.98
N MET A 69 -0.93 10.95 5.07
CA MET A 69 0.24 10.11 5.33
C MET A 69 1.49 10.95 5.58
N LYS A 70 1.70 12.02 4.82
CA LYS A 70 2.80 12.97 5.04
C LYS A 70 2.69 13.70 6.38
N ILE A 71 1.49 13.89 6.91
CA ILE A 71 1.28 14.44 8.27
C ILE A 71 1.63 13.37 9.32
N ILE A 72 1.15 12.14 9.17
CA ILE A 72 1.44 11.02 10.08
C ILE A 72 2.94 10.70 10.13
N THR A 73 3.65 10.90 9.02
CA THR A 73 5.10 10.71 8.94
C THR A 73 5.92 11.96 9.29
N GLY A 74 5.28 13.05 9.70
CA GLY A 74 5.98 14.28 10.11
C GLY A 74 6.62 15.09 8.99
N VAL A 75 6.31 14.78 7.70
CA VAL A 75 6.75 15.58 6.54
C VAL A 75 5.98 16.90 6.49
N TYR A 76 4.69 16.88 6.82
CA TYR A 76 3.87 18.06 6.99
C TYR A 76 3.32 18.13 8.41
N GLN A 77 3.07 19.35 8.88
CA GLN A 77 2.33 19.57 10.13
C GLN A 77 0.86 19.85 9.78
N GLN A 78 -0.05 19.29 10.57
CA GLN A 78 -1.46 19.60 10.49
C GLN A 78 -1.73 21.04 10.96
N ASP A 79 -2.80 21.65 10.42
CA ASP A 79 -3.25 22.97 10.87
C ASP A 79 -4.18 22.83 12.11
N LYS A 80 -4.90 21.68 12.19
CA LYS A 80 -5.78 21.32 13.33
C LYS A 80 -5.80 19.80 13.49
N GLY A 81 -6.26 19.37 14.68
CA GLY A 81 -6.41 17.96 15.01
C GLY A 81 -5.17 17.38 15.69
N ASN A 82 -5.30 16.16 16.18
CA ASN A 82 -4.29 15.49 17.01
C ASN A 82 -4.00 14.09 16.48
N ILE A 83 -2.77 13.63 16.70
CA ILE A 83 -2.32 12.27 16.38
C ILE A 83 -1.99 11.56 17.69
N TYR A 84 -2.41 10.32 17.81
CA TYR A 84 -2.16 9.46 18.96
C TYR A 84 -1.49 8.17 18.47
N LEU A 85 -0.48 7.71 19.20
CA LEU A 85 0.26 6.49 18.92
C LEU A 85 0.31 5.60 20.15
N ASP A 86 0.26 4.28 19.97
CA ASP A 86 0.42 3.32 21.05
C ASP A 86 1.83 3.41 21.69
N ASP A 87 1.86 3.58 23.02
CA ASP A 87 3.08 3.63 23.82
C ASP A 87 3.80 2.28 23.95
N GLY A 88 3.23 1.22 23.36
CA GLY A 88 3.69 -0.16 23.49
C GLY A 88 3.19 -0.87 24.76
N LYS A 89 2.49 -0.16 25.66
CA LYS A 89 1.87 -0.70 26.87
C LYS A 89 0.36 -0.80 26.78
N GLY A 90 -0.19 -0.26 25.70
CA GLY A 90 -1.59 -0.34 25.46
C GLY A 90 -2.36 0.97 25.53
N ASN A 91 -1.69 2.07 25.76
CA ASN A 91 -2.31 3.37 25.81
C ASN A 91 -1.98 4.18 24.54
N LEU A 92 -2.95 4.96 24.08
CA LEU A 92 -2.73 5.93 23.02
C LEU A 92 -2.25 7.24 23.65
N GLU A 93 -1.01 7.63 23.33
CA GLU A 93 -0.44 8.90 23.74
C GLU A 93 -0.50 9.90 22.59
N GLU A 94 -0.87 11.14 22.87
CA GLU A 94 -0.82 12.22 21.91
C GLU A 94 0.62 12.51 21.50
N ILE A 95 0.85 12.62 20.19
CA ILE A 95 2.17 12.86 19.63
C ILE A 95 2.12 13.95 18.56
N ALA A 96 3.08 14.85 18.59
CA ALA A 96 3.30 15.84 17.53
C ALA A 96 4.62 15.53 16.82
N PHE A 97 4.54 15.10 15.57
CA PHE A 97 5.73 14.86 14.77
C PHE A 97 6.22 16.19 14.17
N SER A 98 7.34 16.69 14.63
CA SER A 98 7.95 17.92 14.10
C SER A 98 8.79 17.68 12.84
N ASN A 99 9.19 16.44 12.58
CA ASN A 99 9.99 16.05 11.43
C ASN A 99 9.89 14.52 11.18
N PRO A 100 10.27 14.03 9.99
CA PRO A 100 10.19 12.60 9.63
C PRO A 100 11.04 11.68 10.53
N LYS A 101 12.15 12.18 11.07
CA LYS A 101 13.03 11.40 11.95
C LYS A 101 12.29 10.97 13.22
N MET A 102 11.49 11.85 13.80
CA MET A 102 10.68 11.51 14.98
C MET A 102 9.67 10.41 14.70
N ALA A 103 9.01 10.44 13.54
CA ALA A 103 8.08 9.39 13.14
C ALA A 103 8.81 8.04 12.97
N LEU A 104 9.98 8.06 12.34
CA LEU A 104 10.83 6.89 12.16
C LEU A 104 11.28 6.29 13.50
N GLU A 105 11.74 7.12 14.45
CA GLU A 105 12.12 6.71 15.82
C GLU A 105 10.95 6.10 16.61
N LYS A 106 9.72 6.49 16.29
CA LYS A 106 8.49 5.91 16.84
C LYS A 106 8.00 4.68 16.09
N GLY A 107 8.72 4.24 15.06
CA GLY A 107 8.41 3.05 14.28
C GLY A 107 7.38 3.25 13.17
N ILE A 108 7.23 4.48 12.66
CA ILE A 108 6.41 4.78 11.48
C ILE A 108 7.33 5.07 10.31
N SER A 109 7.23 4.28 9.25
CA SER A 109 8.01 4.45 8.02
C SER A 109 7.10 4.51 6.81
N MET A 110 7.55 5.19 5.75
CA MET A 110 6.81 5.32 4.50
C MET A 110 7.69 4.97 3.32
N VAL A 111 7.16 4.13 2.46
CA VAL A 111 7.68 3.87 1.11
C VAL A 111 6.85 4.71 0.15
N PHE A 112 7.51 5.61 -0.55
CA PHE A 112 6.88 6.54 -1.48
C PHE A 112 6.66 5.88 -2.84
N GLN A 113 5.81 6.49 -3.66
CA GLN A 113 5.56 6.06 -5.03
C GLN A 113 6.83 6.11 -5.89
N GLU A 114 7.68 7.13 -5.70
CA GLU A 114 9.01 7.20 -6.30
C GLU A 114 10.04 6.65 -5.32
N PHE A 115 11.00 5.87 -5.81
CA PHE A 115 12.02 5.28 -4.95
C PHE A 115 12.95 6.35 -4.36
N ASN A 116 13.17 6.25 -3.06
CA ASN A 116 14.15 7.07 -2.33
C ASN A 116 15.46 6.29 -2.10
N LEU A 117 15.92 5.61 -3.15
CA LEU A 117 17.16 4.84 -3.15
C LEU A 117 18.26 5.57 -3.90
N MET A 118 19.48 5.45 -3.40
CA MET A 118 20.70 5.90 -4.08
C MET A 118 21.17 4.79 -5.00
N GLU A 119 20.93 4.93 -6.31
CA GLU A 119 21.20 3.88 -7.29
C GLU A 119 22.68 3.50 -7.39
N ASN A 120 23.58 4.46 -7.18
CA ASN A 120 25.04 4.28 -7.17
C ASN A 120 25.60 3.74 -5.85
N MET A 121 24.75 3.38 -4.89
CA MET A 121 25.11 2.78 -3.62
C MET A 121 24.63 1.32 -3.57
N THR A 122 25.26 0.53 -2.70
CA THR A 122 24.92 -0.87 -2.51
C THR A 122 23.58 -1.04 -1.77
N ILE A 123 23.02 -2.26 -1.80
CA ILE A 123 21.82 -2.63 -1.04
C ILE A 123 22.03 -2.32 0.45
N ALA A 124 23.17 -2.77 1.02
CA ALA A 124 23.48 -2.58 2.44
C ALA A 124 23.58 -1.09 2.81
N GLU A 125 24.23 -0.27 1.99
CA GLU A 125 24.33 1.17 2.19
C GLU A 125 22.96 1.85 2.14
N ASN A 126 22.09 1.46 1.21
CA ASN A 126 20.73 1.99 1.15
C ASN A 126 19.88 1.61 2.37
N ILE A 127 19.98 0.34 2.84
CA ILE A 127 19.25 -0.12 4.03
C ILE A 127 19.66 0.66 5.28
N PHE A 128 20.95 0.93 5.48
CA PHE A 128 21.49 1.55 6.68
C PHE A 128 21.79 3.05 6.53
N MET A 129 21.39 3.69 5.44
CA MET A 129 21.65 5.10 5.19
C MET A 129 21.23 5.97 6.38
N GLY A 130 22.21 6.70 6.95
CA GLY A 130 22.04 7.58 8.11
C GLY A 130 22.03 6.87 9.47
N TYR A 131 22.22 5.51 9.48
CA TYR A 131 22.29 4.66 10.69
C TYR A 131 23.37 3.59 10.55
N GLU A 132 24.42 3.90 9.81
CA GLU A 132 25.50 2.98 9.52
C GLU A 132 26.16 2.49 10.83
N PRO A 133 26.42 1.19 10.98
CA PRO A 133 27.14 0.67 12.14
C PRO A 133 28.57 1.24 12.19
N VAL A 134 28.96 1.78 13.34
CA VAL A 134 30.24 2.46 13.52
C VAL A 134 31.13 1.66 14.48
N LYS A 135 32.41 1.50 14.10
CA LYS A 135 33.46 0.94 14.94
C LYS A 135 34.65 1.88 14.99
N LYS A 136 35.03 2.31 16.18
CA LYS A 136 36.15 3.27 16.41
C LYS A 136 36.03 4.57 15.58
N GLY A 137 34.81 5.08 15.37
CA GLY A 137 34.55 6.30 14.61
C GLY A 137 34.51 6.17 13.08
N LEU A 138 34.67 4.96 12.55
CA LEU A 138 34.56 4.65 11.12
C LEU A 138 33.42 3.67 10.88
N ILE A 139 32.86 3.69 9.65
CA ILE A 139 31.81 2.73 9.25
C ILE A 139 32.36 1.31 9.30
N ASP A 140 31.64 0.41 9.97
CA ASP A 140 31.95 -1.03 9.99
C ASP A 140 31.22 -1.72 8.83
N TRP A 141 31.85 -1.70 7.66
CA TRP A 141 31.34 -2.30 6.43
C TRP A 141 31.00 -3.79 6.55
N ASN A 142 31.82 -4.54 7.29
CA ASN A 142 31.58 -5.98 7.49
C ASN A 142 30.29 -6.20 8.29
N LYS A 143 30.14 -5.45 9.38
CA LYS A 143 28.93 -5.53 10.20
C LYS A 143 27.71 -5.06 9.42
N MET A 144 27.81 -3.97 8.67
CA MET A 144 26.72 -3.45 7.85
C MET A 144 26.23 -4.49 6.83
N ASN A 145 27.15 -5.14 6.10
CA ASN A 145 26.80 -6.18 5.16
C ASN A 145 26.17 -7.41 5.83
N GLN A 146 26.69 -7.84 6.99
CA GLN A 146 26.10 -8.94 7.77
C GLN A 146 24.69 -8.61 8.29
N ASP A 147 24.51 -7.41 8.84
CA ASP A 147 23.22 -6.97 9.35
C ASP A 147 22.19 -6.79 8.21
N ALA A 148 22.64 -6.36 7.01
CA ALA A 148 21.79 -6.23 5.83
C ALA A 148 21.19 -7.58 5.39
N LEU A 149 21.96 -8.67 5.44
CA LEU A 149 21.49 -10.00 5.04
C LEU A 149 20.21 -10.41 5.78
N LYS A 150 20.08 -10.09 7.06
CA LYS A 150 18.88 -10.37 7.84
C LYS A 150 17.62 -9.72 7.24
N TRP A 151 17.73 -8.47 6.84
CA TRP A 151 16.62 -7.73 6.29
C TRP A 151 16.32 -8.13 4.85
N MET A 152 17.37 -8.44 4.07
CA MET A 152 17.25 -8.96 2.71
C MET A 152 16.56 -10.33 2.68
N GLU A 153 16.88 -11.23 3.62
CA GLU A 153 16.21 -12.52 3.78
C GLU A 153 14.73 -12.34 4.15
N MET A 154 14.43 -11.38 5.02
CA MET A 154 13.04 -11.11 5.41
C MET A 154 12.18 -10.67 4.23
N VAL A 155 12.72 -9.88 3.31
CA VAL A 155 12.03 -9.37 2.11
C VAL A 155 12.36 -10.19 0.84
N GLU A 156 13.04 -11.32 0.97
CA GLU A 156 13.32 -12.29 -0.09
C GLU A 156 14.13 -11.70 -1.27
N ILE A 157 15.13 -10.84 -0.98
CA ILE A 157 16.07 -10.35 -1.99
C ILE A 157 17.18 -11.39 -2.19
N ASP A 158 17.25 -11.98 -3.38
CA ASP A 158 18.32 -12.89 -3.80
C ASP A 158 19.40 -12.11 -4.56
N ALA A 159 20.27 -11.44 -3.80
CA ALA A 159 21.42 -10.70 -4.29
C ALA A 159 22.46 -10.55 -3.16
N PRO A 160 23.74 -10.29 -3.43
CA PRO A 160 24.69 -9.95 -2.38
C PRO A 160 24.40 -8.54 -1.81
N PRO A 161 24.66 -8.29 -0.51
CA PRO A 161 24.43 -6.97 0.10
C PRO A 161 25.29 -5.86 -0.52
N THR A 162 26.35 -6.23 -1.23
CA THR A 162 27.26 -5.34 -1.95
C THR A 162 26.81 -5.05 -3.39
N GLU A 163 25.69 -5.63 -3.86
CA GLU A 163 25.14 -5.33 -5.17
C GLU A 163 24.67 -3.88 -5.23
N LEU A 164 24.93 -3.21 -6.36
CA LEU A 164 24.47 -1.84 -6.58
C LEU A 164 22.97 -1.83 -6.86
N VAL A 165 22.27 -0.85 -6.31
CA VAL A 165 20.81 -0.71 -6.48
C VAL A 165 20.42 -0.45 -7.93
N GLU A 166 21.28 0.17 -8.75
CA GLU A 166 21.03 0.38 -10.18
C GLU A 166 20.80 -0.92 -10.96
N ASN A 167 21.44 -2.02 -10.53
CA ASN A 167 21.34 -3.35 -11.17
C ASN A 167 20.08 -4.13 -10.77
N LEU A 168 19.29 -3.61 -9.83
CA LEU A 168 18.10 -4.29 -9.32
C LEU A 168 16.88 -4.05 -10.20
N SER A 169 16.01 -5.06 -10.30
CA SER A 169 14.68 -4.88 -10.86
C SER A 169 13.83 -3.94 -9.99
N THR A 170 12.77 -3.40 -10.56
CA THR A 170 11.81 -2.53 -9.85
C THR A 170 11.27 -3.20 -8.59
N ALA A 171 10.92 -4.48 -8.66
CA ALA A 171 10.43 -5.24 -7.51
C ALA A 171 11.51 -5.41 -6.42
N GLN A 172 12.76 -5.65 -6.80
CA GLN A 172 13.87 -5.72 -5.84
C GLN A 172 14.12 -4.37 -5.19
N LYS A 173 14.07 -3.26 -5.95
CA LYS A 173 14.15 -1.90 -5.40
C LYS A 173 13.04 -1.66 -4.36
N GLN A 174 11.80 -2.09 -4.65
CA GLN A 174 10.69 -2.03 -3.70
C GLN A 174 10.99 -2.81 -2.41
N CYS A 175 11.56 -4.01 -2.55
CA CYS A 175 11.97 -4.81 -1.39
C CYS A 175 13.08 -4.13 -0.58
N VAL A 176 14.05 -3.45 -1.22
CA VAL A 176 15.09 -2.67 -0.50
C VAL A 176 14.48 -1.53 0.31
N GLU A 177 13.49 -0.80 -0.23
CA GLU A 177 12.76 0.23 0.52
C GLU A 177 12.06 -0.34 1.76
N ILE A 178 11.42 -1.50 1.62
CA ILE A 178 10.77 -2.18 2.75
C ILE A 178 11.83 -2.67 3.76
N ALA A 179 12.93 -3.24 3.29
CA ALA A 179 14.04 -3.67 4.15
C ALA A 179 14.63 -2.50 4.95
N LYS A 180 14.76 -1.33 4.33
CA LYS A 180 15.15 -0.08 4.97
C LYS A 180 14.16 0.30 6.09
N CYS A 181 12.85 0.25 5.84
CA CYS A 181 11.85 0.50 6.89
C CYS A 181 12.01 -0.47 8.06
N LEU A 182 12.19 -1.76 7.78
CA LEU A 182 12.34 -2.81 8.79
C LEU A 182 13.62 -2.65 9.62
N SER A 183 14.73 -2.21 9.02
CA SER A 183 16.00 -1.96 9.71
C SER A 183 15.87 -0.88 10.79
N HIS A 184 14.90 0.02 10.65
CA HIS A 184 14.56 1.05 11.62
C HIS A 184 13.47 0.62 12.63
N ASN A 185 13.22 -0.70 12.78
CA ASN A 185 12.21 -1.25 13.68
C ASN A 185 10.79 -0.70 13.42
N ALA A 186 10.43 -0.54 12.15
CA ALA A 186 9.09 -0.08 11.78
C ALA A 186 8.02 -1.02 12.33
N LYS A 187 7.03 -0.45 13.02
CA LYS A 187 5.80 -1.11 13.47
C LYS A 187 4.63 -0.81 12.54
N ILE A 188 4.72 0.33 11.86
CA ILE A 188 3.75 0.80 10.87
C ILE A 188 4.51 1.13 9.60
N ILE A 189 4.13 0.49 8.50
CA ILE A 189 4.69 0.76 7.17
C ILE A 189 3.58 1.32 6.29
N ILE A 190 3.81 2.49 5.70
CA ILE A 190 2.92 3.12 4.74
C ILE A 190 3.47 2.83 3.35
N LEU A 191 2.63 2.28 2.47
CA LEU A 191 2.96 1.98 1.08
C LEU A 191 2.08 2.85 0.18
N ASP A 192 2.69 3.80 -0.55
CA ASP A 192 1.97 4.74 -1.41
C ASP A 192 2.04 4.26 -2.87
N GLU A 193 0.95 3.67 -3.37
CA GLU A 193 0.79 3.07 -4.71
C GLU A 193 1.97 2.15 -5.14
N PRO A 194 2.36 1.17 -4.30
CA PRO A 194 3.62 0.45 -4.49
C PRO A 194 3.65 -0.48 -5.71
N THR A 195 2.52 -0.67 -6.38
CA THR A 195 2.36 -1.58 -7.54
C THR A 195 2.32 -0.86 -8.89
N SER A 196 2.41 0.46 -8.91
CA SER A 196 2.23 1.27 -10.13
C SER A 196 3.19 0.92 -11.28
N SER A 197 4.37 0.40 -10.95
CA SER A 197 5.42 0.03 -11.91
C SER A 197 5.78 -1.47 -11.90
N LEU A 198 4.99 -2.31 -11.19
CA LEU A 198 5.22 -3.74 -11.05
C LEU A 198 4.40 -4.57 -12.05
N SER A 199 4.98 -5.66 -12.54
CA SER A 199 4.24 -6.70 -13.26
C SER A 199 3.33 -7.49 -12.30
N GLU A 200 2.32 -8.18 -12.84
CA GLU A 200 1.40 -9.00 -12.02
C GLU A 200 2.12 -10.04 -11.14
N ARG A 201 3.20 -10.65 -11.65
CA ARG A 201 4.01 -11.61 -10.89
C ARG A 201 4.69 -10.95 -9.69
N GLU A 202 5.23 -9.74 -9.88
CA GLU A 202 5.89 -8.96 -8.84
C GLU A 202 4.89 -8.46 -7.79
N VAL A 203 3.69 -8.04 -8.23
CA VAL A 203 2.57 -7.69 -7.34
C VAL A 203 2.23 -8.84 -6.40
N ARG A 204 2.10 -10.07 -6.92
CA ARG A 204 1.84 -11.25 -6.08
C ARG A 204 2.95 -11.53 -5.08
N THR A 205 4.20 -11.26 -5.44
CA THR A 205 5.34 -11.39 -4.52
C THR A 205 5.27 -10.36 -3.41
N LEU A 206 4.96 -9.11 -3.75
CA LEU A 206 4.74 -8.04 -2.77
C LEU A 206 3.59 -8.39 -1.80
N PHE A 207 2.49 -8.94 -2.28
CA PHE A 207 1.35 -9.33 -1.43
C PHE A 207 1.71 -10.45 -0.45
N LYS A 208 2.52 -11.43 -0.88
CA LYS A 208 3.06 -12.46 0.04
C LYS A 208 3.93 -11.83 1.12
N LEU A 209 4.78 -10.88 0.75
CA LEU A 209 5.60 -10.13 1.70
C LEU A 209 4.72 -9.36 2.70
N ILE A 210 3.71 -8.63 2.24
CA ILE A 210 2.74 -7.92 3.10
C ILE A 210 2.07 -8.89 4.08
N ALA A 211 1.61 -10.05 3.61
CA ALA A 211 1.00 -11.07 4.47
C ALA A 211 1.99 -11.63 5.52
N LYS A 212 3.27 -11.78 5.16
CA LYS A 212 4.35 -12.19 6.08
C LYS A 212 4.60 -11.13 7.15
N LEU A 213 4.77 -9.86 6.75
CA LEU A 213 5.00 -8.74 7.67
C LEU A 213 3.83 -8.57 8.66
N LYS A 214 2.60 -8.73 8.19
CA LYS A 214 1.41 -8.70 9.06
C LYS A 214 1.44 -9.82 10.11
N LYS A 215 1.88 -11.03 9.75
CA LYS A 215 2.05 -12.14 10.71
C LYS A 215 3.12 -11.86 11.77
N GLU A 216 4.16 -11.09 11.41
CA GLU A 216 5.21 -10.61 12.32
C GLU A 216 4.74 -9.44 13.21
N GLY A 217 3.46 -9.02 13.08
CA GLY A 217 2.87 -7.97 13.90
C GLY A 217 3.02 -6.56 13.35
N ILE A 218 3.52 -6.40 12.13
CA ILE A 218 3.64 -5.10 11.46
C ILE A 218 2.29 -4.71 10.87
N SER A 219 1.87 -3.48 11.12
CA SER A 219 0.65 -2.91 10.56
C SER A 219 0.96 -2.12 9.30
N ILE A 220 0.11 -2.22 8.31
CA ILE A 220 0.35 -1.65 6.98
C ILE A 220 -0.78 -0.71 6.62
N ILE A 221 -0.43 0.51 6.21
CA ILE A 221 -1.34 1.42 5.52
C ILE A 221 -0.99 1.33 4.04
N TYR A 222 -1.94 0.90 3.24
CA TYR A 222 -1.74 0.65 1.82
C TYR A 222 -2.61 1.58 0.99
N ILE A 223 -1.99 2.48 0.24
CA ILE A 223 -2.70 3.40 -0.64
C ILE A 223 -2.81 2.76 -2.02
N SER A 224 -4.03 2.55 -2.48
CA SER A 224 -4.33 2.08 -3.84
C SER A 224 -5.71 2.53 -4.28
N HIS A 225 -5.89 2.61 -5.59
CA HIS A 225 -7.18 2.78 -6.25
C HIS A 225 -7.60 1.54 -7.07
N ARG A 226 -6.80 0.46 -7.04
CA ARG A 226 -7.03 -0.79 -7.77
C ARG A 226 -7.85 -1.76 -6.93
N MET A 227 -9.07 -2.06 -7.39
CA MET A 227 -10.03 -2.89 -6.64
C MET A 227 -9.49 -4.28 -6.34
N GLU A 228 -8.82 -4.92 -7.29
CA GLU A 228 -8.23 -6.24 -7.12
C GLU A 228 -7.28 -6.30 -5.92
N GLU A 229 -6.40 -5.29 -5.78
CA GLU A 229 -5.47 -5.19 -4.66
C GLU A 229 -6.19 -5.01 -3.32
N ILE A 230 -7.20 -4.13 -3.30
CA ILE A 230 -7.99 -3.79 -2.12
C ILE A 230 -8.63 -5.05 -1.53
N PHE A 231 -9.26 -5.87 -2.38
CA PHE A 231 -9.94 -7.08 -1.95
C PHE A 231 -8.99 -8.25 -1.63
N GLU A 232 -7.78 -8.27 -2.23
CA GLU A 232 -6.82 -9.35 -1.99
C GLU A 232 -6.09 -9.19 -0.65
N ILE A 233 -5.64 -7.98 -0.30
CA ILE A 233 -4.76 -7.80 0.87
C ILE A 233 -5.39 -7.01 2.02
N GLY A 234 -6.50 -6.28 1.78
CA GLY A 234 -7.10 -5.38 2.76
C GLY A 234 -7.87 -6.12 3.88
N ASP A 235 -7.79 -5.61 5.10
CA ASP A 235 -8.70 -5.96 6.19
C ASP A 235 -9.82 -4.93 6.31
N ARG A 236 -9.47 -3.64 6.34
CA ARG A 236 -10.40 -2.51 6.33
C ARG A 236 -10.01 -1.54 5.21
N VAL A 237 -10.96 -0.77 4.76
CA VAL A 237 -10.75 0.30 3.78
C VAL A 237 -11.40 1.60 4.27
N THR A 238 -10.62 2.68 4.24
CA THR A 238 -11.14 4.05 4.43
C THR A 238 -11.20 4.74 3.07
N VAL A 239 -12.38 5.25 2.73
CA VAL A 239 -12.63 5.96 1.49
C VAL A 239 -12.53 7.46 1.71
N PHE A 240 -11.67 8.10 0.92
CA PHE A 240 -11.47 9.55 0.89
C PHE A 240 -12.10 10.17 -0.34
N ARG A 241 -12.71 11.33 -0.19
CA ARG A 241 -13.22 12.16 -1.28
C ARG A 241 -13.19 13.64 -0.90
N ASP A 242 -12.69 14.49 -1.77
CA ASP A 242 -12.69 15.96 -1.62
C ASP A 242 -12.08 16.46 -0.30
N GLY A 243 -11.06 15.75 0.22
CA GLY A 243 -10.39 16.09 1.46
C GLY A 243 -11.11 15.61 2.72
N GLU A 244 -12.14 14.79 2.61
CA GLU A 244 -12.92 14.27 3.71
C GLU A 244 -12.86 12.74 3.77
N LYS A 245 -12.93 12.19 4.98
CA LYS A 245 -13.19 10.77 5.19
C LYS A 245 -14.69 10.51 4.98
N ILE A 246 -15.02 9.68 4.00
CA ILE A 246 -16.40 9.33 3.70
C ILE A 246 -16.89 8.19 4.59
N ASP A 247 -16.14 7.08 4.63
CA ASP A 247 -16.48 5.90 5.44
C ASP A 247 -15.26 5.03 5.69
N THR A 248 -15.37 4.14 6.67
CA THR A 248 -14.41 3.04 6.91
C THR A 248 -15.17 1.74 7.01
N LEU A 249 -14.84 0.78 6.16
CA LEU A 249 -15.54 -0.50 6.01
C LEU A 249 -14.57 -1.68 6.19
N ASN A 250 -15.08 -2.81 6.70
CA ASN A 250 -14.34 -4.07 6.59
C ASN A 250 -14.43 -4.58 5.15
N ILE A 251 -13.33 -5.06 4.61
CA ILE A 251 -13.30 -5.58 3.24
C ILE A 251 -14.26 -6.77 3.07
N LYS A 252 -14.39 -7.61 4.09
CA LYS A 252 -15.30 -8.78 4.08
C LYS A 252 -16.79 -8.42 3.99
N ASP A 253 -17.14 -7.21 4.42
CA ASP A 253 -18.53 -6.75 4.55
C ASP A 253 -18.92 -5.74 3.46
N THR A 254 -18.06 -5.54 2.46
CA THR A 254 -18.28 -4.57 1.38
C THR A 254 -18.14 -5.18 -0.01
N THR A 255 -18.52 -4.43 -1.02
CA THR A 255 -18.42 -4.82 -2.43
C THR A 255 -17.72 -3.73 -3.23
N GLU A 256 -17.18 -4.09 -4.40
CA GLU A 256 -16.57 -3.16 -5.32
C GLU A 256 -17.51 -2.01 -5.70
N GLN A 257 -18.76 -2.33 -6.03
CA GLN A 257 -19.78 -1.33 -6.37
C GLN A 257 -20.01 -0.33 -5.23
N LYS A 258 -20.03 -0.81 -3.97
CA LYS A 258 -20.18 0.05 -2.80
C LYS A 258 -18.99 0.99 -2.62
N LEU A 259 -17.76 0.49 -2.81
CA LEU A 259 -16.55 1.30 -2.72
C LEU A 259 -16.51 2.37 -3.83
N ILE A 260 -16.85 2.00 -5.07
CA ILE A 260 -16.95 2.94 -6.19
C ILE A 260 -17.99 4.03 -5.90
N GLN A 261 -19.17 3.64 -5.39
CA GLN A 261 -20.22 4.60 -5.03
C GLN A 261 -19.76 5.61 -3.98
N LEU A 262 -19.04 5.16 -2.95
CA LEU A 262 -18.51 6.03 -1.90
C LEU A 262 -17.42 6.96 -2.45
N MET A 263 -16.58 6.47 -3.34
CA MET A 263 -15.50 7.24 -3.96
C MET A 263 -16.02 8.34 -4.88
N ILE A 264 -17.00 8.02 -5.76
CA ILE A 264 -17.54 8.96 -6.75
C ILE A 264 -18.66 9.83 -6.15
N GLY A 265 -19.36 9.34 -5.12
CA GLY A 265 -20.46 10.07 -4.47
C GLY A 265 -21.78 10.09 -5.24
N ARG A 266 -21.89 9.29 -6.28
CA ARG A 266 -23.10 9.12 -7.09
C ARG A 266 -23.44 7.64 -7.21
N GLU A 267 -24.72 7.32 -7.30
CA GLU A 267 -25.10 5.98 -7.74
C GLU A 267 -24.52 5.74 -9.13
N PHE A 268 -23.72 4.71 -9.24
CA PHE A 268 -23.19 4.25 -10.53
C PHE A 268 -24.37 3.64 -11.29
N LYS A 269 -25.10 4.47 -12.04
CA LYS A 269 -26.01 3.96 -13.06
C LYS A 269 -25.13 3.62 -14.25
N GLU A 270 -25.02 2.35 -14.57
CA GLU A 270 -24.50 1.90 -15.87
C GLU A 270 -25.42 2.43 -16.98
N ASN A 271 -25.38 3.73 -17.21
CA ASN A 271 -25.95 4.33 -18.40
C ASN A 271 -24.93 4.21 -19.55
N TYR A 272 -24.52 2.98 -19.88
CA TYR A 272 -24.10 2.76 -21.27
C TYR A 272 -25.36 2.95 -22.10
N SER A 273 -25.55 4.15 -22.67
CA SER A 273 -26.44 4.26 -23.82
C SER A 273 -25.96 3.24 -24.82
N GLU A 274 -26.80 2.24 -25.14
CA GLU A 274 -26.51 1.33 -26.24
C GLU A 274 -26.18 2.18 -27.46
N TYR A 275 -24.90 2.27 -27.78
CA TYR A 275 -24.45 2.96 -28.97
C TYR A 275 -24.93 2.11 -30.15
N LYS A 276 -26.02 2.54 -30.83
CA LYS A 276 -26.48 1.91 -32.03
C LYS A 276 -25.48 2.21 -33.13
N ILE A 277 -24.81 1.17 -33.57
CA ILE A 277 -23.86 1.24 -34.68
C ILE A 277 -24.64 1.60 -35.94
N ASP A 278 -24.41 2.80 -36.48
CA ASP A 278 -24.92 3.18 -37.80
C ASP A 278 -24.07 2.45 -38.87
N GLU A 279 -24.67 1.56 -39.65
CA GLU A 279 -23.98 0.79 -40.68
C GLU A 279 -23.44 1.67 -41.83
N ASN A 280 -23.94 2.91 -41.98
CA ASN A 280 -23.53 3.85 -43.05
C ASN A 280 -22.51 4.90 -42.58
N ARG A 281 -21.71 4.61 -41.58
CA ARG A 281 -20.71 5.55 -41.04
C ARG A 281 -19.62 5.87 -42.06
N GLU A 282 -19.23 7.14 -42.10
CA GLU A 282 -18.12 7.65 -42.91
C GLU A 282 -16.78 7.19 -42.27
N ILE A 283 -15.95 6.48 -43.08
CA ILE A 283 -14.59 6.12 -42.67
C ILE A 283 -13.72 7.38 -42.77
N VAL A 284 -13.09 7.76 -41.64
CA VAL A 284 -12.18 8.92 -41.59
C VAL A 284 -10.72 8.51 -41.56
N LEU A 285 -10.44 7.25 -41.18
CA LEU A 285 -9.10 6.66 -41.23
C LEU A 285 -9.21 5.17 -41.51
N GLU A 286 -8.43 4.71 -42.46
CA GLU A 286 -8.27 3.29 -42.78
C GLU A 286 -6.77 2.96 -42.78
N ALA A 287 -6.41 1.95 -42.04
CA ALA A 287 -5.06 1.40 -42.00
C ALA A 287 -5.14 -0.05 -42.50
N GLU A 288 -4.39 -0.39 -43.55
CA GLU A 288 -4.33 -1.74 -44.10
C GLU A 288 -2.93 -2.30 -44.04
N ASN A 289 -2.80 -3.51 -43.49
CA ASN A 289 -1.56 -4.28 -43.46
C ASN A 289 -0.34 -3.49 -42.92
N VAL A 290 -0.53 -2.67 -41.90
CA VAL A 290 0.55 -1.86 -41.30
C VAL A 290 1.45 -2.77 -40.50
N ILE A 291 2.73 -2.80 -40.85
CA ILE A 291 3.79 -3.53 -40.12
C ILE A 291 4.67 -2.52 -39.42
N THR A 292 4.98 -2.77 -38.13
CA THR A 292 5.87 -1.93 -37.35
C THR A 292 7.11 -2.71 -36.92
N SER A 293 8.14 -2.01 -36.43
CA SER A 293 9.33 -2.66 -35.87
C SER A 293 9.04 -3.52 -34.63
N LYS A 294 7.94 -3.23 -33.92
CA LYS A 294 7.50 -3.97 -32.70
C LYS A 294 6.58 -5.15 -33.00
N TYR A 295 5.73 -5.03 -34.03
CA TYR A 295 4.72 -6.04 -34.37
C TYR A 295 4.99 -6.57 -35.79
N LYS A 296 5.29 -7.85 -35.88
CA LYS A 296 5.60 -8.52 -37.17
C LYS A 296 4.35 -8.91 -37.94
N ASP A 297 3.23 -9.06 -37.23
CA ASP A 297 1.95 -9.36 -37.88
C ASP A 297 1.30 -8.07 -38.39
N PRO A 298 0.76 -8.06 -39.62
CA PRO A 298 0.14 -6.87 -40.16
C PRO A 298 -1.15 -6.51 -39.42
N ILE A 299 -1.29 -5.24 -39.05
CA ILE A 299 -2.46 -4.71 -38.36
C ILE A 299 -3.31 -3.93 -39.33
N SER A 300 -4.61 -4.21 -39.35
CA SER A 300 -5.59 -3.45 -40.15
C SER A 300 -6.73 -2.99 -39.26
N PHE A 301 -7.13 -1.71 -39.35
CA PHE A 301 -8.29 -1.18 -38.65
C PHE A 301 -8.90 0.00 -39.37
N LYS A 302 -10.16 0.33 -39.02
CA LYS A 302 -10.88 1.50 -39.54
C LYS A 302 -11.37 2.35 -38.37
N ALA A 303 -11.27 3.65 -38.50
CA ALA A 303 -11.89 4.61 -37.57
C ALA A 303 -12.98 5.38 -38.33
N TYR A 304 -14.13 5.57 -37.66
CA TYR A 304 -15.29 6.19 -38.26
C TYR A 304 -15.55 7.56 -37.64
N LYS A 305 -16.21 8.42 -38.40
CA LYS A 305 -16.53 9.77 -37.96
C LYS A 305 -17.42 9.77 -36.71
N GLY A 306 -17.00 10.52 -35.70
CA GLY A 306 -17.75 10.70 -34.47
C GLY A 306 -17.67 9.53 -33.48
N GLU A 307 -16.75 8.57 -33.67
CA GLU A 307 -16.53 7.50 -32.70
C GLU A 307 -15.17 7.63 -32.00
N ILE A 308 -15.05 6.94 -30.87
CA ILE A 308 -13.78 6.72 -30.16
C ILE A 308 -13.33 5.30 -30.49
N THR A 309 -12.23 5.16 -31.23
CA THR A 309 -11.65 3.85 -31.59
C THR A 309 -10.51 3.54 -30.61
N GLY A 310 -10.61 2.41 -29.90
CA GLY A 310 -9.52 1.90 -29.06
C GLY A 310 -8.58 1.01 -29.90
N ILE A 311 -7.27 1.18 -29.76
CA ILE A 311 -6.22 0.39 -30.43
C ILE A 311 -5.31 -0.25 -29.38
#